data_c2a3b15fa8daa004a0b32e40be82ad16
#
_entry.id   c2a3b15fa8daa004a0b32e40be82ad16
#
_cell.length_a   1.000
_cell.length_b   1.000
_cell.length_c   1.000
_cell.angle_alpha   90.00
_cell.angle_beta   90.00
_cell.angle_gamma   90.00
#
_symmetry.space_group_name_H-M   'P 1'
#
loop_
_entity.id
_entity.type
_entity.pdbx_description
1 polymer ?
#
loop_
_entity_poly.entity_id
_entity_poly.type
_entity_poly.pdbx_seq_one_letter_code
_entity_poly.pdbx_strand_id
1 'polypeptide(L)' 'MYVKHLQEYLDQFTNGKKGNAVSNATIYMQVGGHLEEIKRIEVQESNIIGQNSIRVVFKPTKEKIIIAPNTPN' A
#
# COMPACT_ATOMS: atom_id res chain seq x y z
N MET A 1 -6.06 0.23 10.69
CA MET A 1 -6.89 0.83 9.61
C MET A 1 -7.31 -0.24 8.63
N TYR A 2 -8.56 -0.22 8.24
CA TYR A 2 -9.05 -1.14 7.21
C TYR A 2 -9.11 -0.45 5.86
N VAL A 3 -9.05 -1.23 4.78
CA VAL A 3 -9.13 -0.71 3.41
C VAL A 3 -10.37 0.15 3.21
N LYS A 4 -11.52 -0.29 3.71
CA LYS A 4 -12.76 0.48 3.58
C LYS A 4 -12.68 1.86 4.21
N HIS A 5 -11.96 1.99 5.31
CA HIS A 5 -11.79 3.28 5.98
C HIS A 5 -10.90 4.22 5.15
N LEU A 6 -9.86 3.68 4.55
CA LEU A 6 -8.99 4.44 3.66
C LEU A 6 -9.77 4.92 2.43
N GLN A 7 -10.57 4.05 1.82
CA GLN A 7 -11.39 4.40 0.66
C GLN A 7 -12.37 5.51 1.00
N GLU A 8 -13.07 5.39 2.13
CA GLU A 8 -14.03 6.41 2.57
C GLU A 8 -13.36 7.76 2.82
N TYR A 9 -12.21 7.73 3.45
CA TYR A 9 -11.45 8.95 3.73
C TYR A 9 -11.03 9.64 2.44
N LEU A 10 -10.48 8.90 1.51
CA LEU A 10 -10.02 9.46 0.23
C LEU A 10 -11.19 9.95 -0.62
N ASP A 11 -12.33 9.26 -0.59
CA ASP A 11 -13.50 9.65 -1.35
C ASP A 11 -14.02 11.04 -0.95
N GLN A 12 -13.85 11.43 0.29
CA GLN A 12 -14.24 12.77 0.74
C GLN A 12 -13.52 13.86 -0.04
N PHE A 13 -12.28 13.58 -0.43
CA PHE A 13 -11.46 14.55 -1.16
C PHE A 13 -11.61 14.42 -2.67
N THR A 14 -11.66 13.19 -3.18
CA THR A 14 -11.75 12.97 -4.62
C THR A 14 -13.09 13.41 -5.20
N ASN A 15 -14.14 13.39 -4.38
CA ASN A 15 -15.45 13.89 -4.79
C ASN A 15 -15.64 15.37 -4.52
N GLY A 16 -14.64 16.06 -3.98
CA GLY A 16 -14.71 17.46 -3.66
C GLY A 16 -14.17 18.36 -4.78
N LYS A 17 -14.05 19.65 -4.49
CA LYS A 17 -13.60 20.65 -5.46
C LYS A 17 -12.18 20.41 -5.97
N LYS A 18 -11.34 19.78 -5.18
CA LYS A 18 -9.96 19.48 -5.54
C LYS A 18 -9.77 18.02 -5.95
N GLY A 19 -10.86 17.36 -6.37
CA GLY A 19 -10.85 15.94 -6.65
C GLY A 19 -9.79 15.51 -7.64
N ASN A 20 -9.59 16.27 -8.72
CA ASN A 20 -8.58 15.94 -9.71
C ASN A 20 -7.17 16.05 -9.14
N ALA A 21 -6.91 17.06 -8.34
CA ALA A 21 -5.60 17.23 -7.72
C ALA A 21 -5.30 16.10 -6.75
N VAL A 22 -6.28 15.69 -5.97
CA VAL A 22 -6.12 14.58 -5.02
C VAL A 22 -5.96 13.26 -5.77
N SER A 23 -6.73 13.03 -6.83
CA SER A 23 -6.65 11.79 -7.60
C SER A 23 -5.29 11.63 -8.29
N ASN A 24 -4.63 12.73 -8.60
CA ASN A 24 -3.32 12.69 -9.26
C ASN A 24 -2.17 12.93 -8.30
N ALA A 25 -2.44 12.99 -7.01
CA ALA A 25 -1.42 13.22 -6.01
C ALA A 25 -0.56 11.97 -5.81
N THR A 26 0.71 12.18 -5.54
CA THR A 26 1.61 11.09 -5.19
C THR A 26 1.38 10.71 -3.73
N ILE A 27 1.40 9.42 -3.45
CA ILE A 27 1.22 8.92 -2.09
C ILE A 27 2.56 8.75 -1.42
N TYR A 28 2.69 9.33 -0.23
CA TYR A 28 3.89 9.21 0.58
C TYR A 28 3.55 8.59 1.92
N MET A 29 4.50 7.89 2.50
CA MET A 29 4.44 7.44 3.88
C MET A 29 5.43 8.26 4.70
N GLN A 30 5.00 8.77 5.82
CA GLN A 30 5.92 9.44 6.73
C GLN A 30 6.60 8.42 7.64
N VAL A 31 7.93 8.38 7.59
CA VAL A 31 8.73 7.47 8.37
C VAL A 31 9.74 8.32 9.13
N GLY A 32 9.52 8.45 10.44
CA GLY A 32 10.34 9.35 11.23
C GLY A 32 10.23 10.78 10.73
N GLY A 33 11.34 11.39 10.41
CA GLY A 33 11.39 12.78 9.94
C GLY A 33 11.37 12.96 8.42
N HIS A 34 11.11 11.92 7.65
CA HIS A 34 11.13 12.02 6.20
C HIS A 34 9.93 11.33 5.55
N LEU A 35 9.73 11.60 4.27
CA LEU A 35 8.66 10.99 3.48
C LEU A 35 9.25 10.01 2.49
N GLU A 36 8.61 8.85 2.37
CA GLU A 36 8.96 7.86 1.36
C GLU A 36 7.79 7.69 0.42
N GLU A 37 8.07 7.75 -0.86
CA GLU A 37 7.03 7.57 -1.88
C GLU A 37 6.57 6.12 -1.92
N ILE A 38 5.26 5.92 -1.96
CA ILE A 38 4.69 4.58 -2.16
C ILE A 38 4.66 4.33 -3.65
N LYS A 39 5.38 3.31 -4.09
CA LYS A 39 5.53 3.01 -5.51
C LYS A 39 4.72 1.81 -5.96
N ARG A 40 4.25 1.01 -5.03
CA ARG A 40 3.47 -0.18 -5.34
C ARG A 40 2.60 -0.56 -4.16
N ILE A 41 1.45 -1.13 -4.47
CA ILE A 41 0.55 -1.70 -3.47
C ILE A 41 0.47 -3.19 -3.73
N GLU A 42 0.53 -3.97 -2.67
CA GLU A 42 0.51 -5.41 -2.77
C GLU A 42 -0.57 -5.98 -1.87
N VAL A 43 -1.38 -6.88 -2.42
CA VAL A 43 -2.35 -7.63 -1.63
C VAL A 43 -1.69 -8.95 -1.28
N GLN A 44 -1.56 -9.23 0.00
CA GLN A 44 -0.89 -10.42 0.49
C GLN A 44 -1.88 -11.30 1.24
N GLU A 45 -1.80 -12.59 1.00
CA GLU A 45 -2.60 -13.57 1.70
C GLU A 45 -1.70 -14.42 2.57
N SER A 46 -2.16 -14.68 3.78
CA SER A 46 -1.45 -15.54 4.70
C SER A 46 -2.34 -16.72 5.03
N ASN A 47 -1.84 -17.93 4.76
CA ASN A 47 -2.54 -19.16 5.09
C ASN A 47 -1.84 -19.83 6.26
N ILE A 48 -1.99 -19.24 7.41
CA ILE A 48 -1.56 -19.91 8.62
C ILE A 48 -2.67 -20.87 9.00
N ILE A 49 -2.31 -22.07 9.41
CA ILE A 49 -3.26 -23.12 9.75
C ILE A 49 -4.36 -22.57 10.68
N GLY A 50 -5.61 -22.64 10.21
CA GLY A 50 -6.75 -22.16 10.98
C GLY A 50 -7.05 -20.68 10.83
N GLN A 51 -6.24 -19.91 10.08
CA GLN A 51 -6.48 -18.49 9.85
C GLN A 51 -6.14 -18.10 8.44
N ASN A 52 -7.13 -17.61 7.74
CA ASN A 52 -6.89 -16.98 6.43
C ASN A 52 -6.99 -15.50 6.66
N SER A 53 -5.92 -14.79 6.39
CA SER A 53 -5.92 -13.33 6.50
C SER A 53 -5.42 -12.70 5.21
N ILE A 54 -6.02 -11.58 4.86
CA ILE A 54 -5.62 -10.78 3.70
C ILE A 54 -5.17 -9.44 4.23
N ARG A 55 -4.04 -8.95 3.72
CA ARG A 55 -3.56 -7.62 4.09
C ARG A 55 -3.12 -6.87 2.84
N VAL A 56 -3.21 -5.55 2.92
CA VAL A 56 -2.73 -4.66 1.86
C VAL A 56 -1.49 -3.99 2.39
N VAL A 57 -0.41 -4.07 1.61
CA VAL A 57 0.88 -3.53 2.00
C VAL A 57 1.35 -2.51 0.98
N PHE A 58 1.73 -1.34 1.46
CA PHE A 58 2.28 -0.28 0.62
C PHE A 58 3.79 -0.45 0.58
N LYS A 59 4.35 -0.52 -0.62
CA LYS A 59 5.77 -0.76 -0.82
C LYS A 59 6.47 0.49 -1.35
N PRO A 60 7.64 0.81 -0.84
CA PRO A 60 8.41 1.95 -1.33
C PRO A 60 9.22 1.64 -2.61
N THR A 61 9.16 0.43 -3.12
CA THR A 61 9.90 0.03 -4.32
C THR A 61 8.95 -0.43 -5.40
N LYS A 62 9.30 -0.15 -6.65
CA LYS A 62 8.50 -0.62 -7.80
C LYS A 62 8.70 -2.08 -8.06
N GLU A 63 9.90 -2.58 -7.84
CA GLU A 63 10.25 -3.95 -8.19
C GLU A 63 9.87 -4.91 -7.09
N LYS A 64 9.27 -6.01 -7.50
CA LYS A 64 9.06 -7.09 -6.58
C LYS A 64 10.39 -7.79 -6.39
N ILE A 65 10.93 -7.69 -5.21
CA ILE A 65 12.16 -8.38 -4.88
C ILE A 65 11.82 -9.84 -4.64
N ILE A 66 12.26 -10.68 -5.55
CA ILE A 66 12.14 -12.11 -5.35
C ILE A 66 13.42 -12.57 -4.69
N ILE A 67 13.34 -12.83 -3.42
CA ILE A 67 14.43 -13.48 -2.74
C ILE A 67 14.29 -14.94 -3.08
N ALA A 68 15.19 -15.44 -3.90
CA ALA A 68 15.22 -16.84 -4.22
C ALA A 68 15.71 -17.59 -3.00
N PRO A 69 14.84 -18.25 -2.29
CA PRO A 69 15.22 -18.84 -1.02
C PRO A 69 16.19 -19.97 -1.18
N ASN A 70 16.25 -20.51 -2.32
CA ASN A 70 17.06 -21.65 -2.53
C ASN A 70 18.20 -21.43 -3.35
N THR A 71 18.66 -20.26 -3.41
CA THR A 71 19.85 -20.10 -4.11
C THR A 71 20.80 -20.94 -3.42
N PRO A 72 21.02 -22.00 -3.91
CA PRO A 72 22.06 -22.74 -3.37
C PRO A 72 23.23 -22.10 -3.78
N ASN A 73 23.21 -22.02 -3.45
CA ASN A 73 24.03 -21.87 -3.69
C ASN A 73 24.57 -22.37 -3.99
#